data_a41b7ba97e0674f8b998265704c60639
#
_entry.id   a41b7ba97e0674f8b998265704c60639
#
_cell.length_a   1.000
_cell.length_b   1.000
_cell.length_c   1.000
_cell.angle_alpha   90.00
_cell.angle_beta   90.00
_cell.angle_gamma   90.00
#
_symmetry.space_group_name_H-M   'P 1'
#
loop_
_entity.id
_entity.type
_entity.pdbx_description
1 polymer ?
#
loop_
_entity_poly.entity_id
_entity_poly.type
_entity_poly.pdbx_seq_one_letter_code
_entity_poly.pdbx_strand_id
1 'polypeptide(L)'
;MEKGQIVFLDTPGIHKAKNKLGEYMVNVAEKTLNEVDVVLWLVEPTNFIGAGEQHIIEQLKKVNTPVILIINKVDTVEKEKVLEYIDTYRKVYDFAEIIPTSALRGQNTDDVINSIFKYLPYGPQFYDEDTITDQPERAICAEIIREKALHALNDEVPHGIAVGIDRMKTRKTKSGSIIDMDATIVCERDSHKGIIIGKQGSMLKKIGTNARYEMERLLDCKVNLKLWVKVKKDWRDSDFLIKNFGYKDCLLYTSPSPRD
;
A
#
# COMPACT_ATOMS: atom_id res chain seq x y z
N MET A 1 11.12 15.47 -11.15
CA MET A 1 12.11 16.22 -10.35
C MET A 1 13.29 16.60 -11.28
N GLU A 2 13.95 17.73 -11.09
CA GLU A 2 15.11 18.11 -11.91
C GLU A 2 16.26 17.07 -11.92
N LYS A 3 16.35 16.24 -10.86
CA LYS A 3 17.41 15.25 -10.69
C LYS A 3 17.09 13.88 -11.30
N GLY A 4 15.86 13.61 -11.69
CA GLY A 4 15.46 12.31 -12.22
C GLY A 4 14.11 11.82 -11.71
N GLN A 5 13.82 10.53 -11.89
CA GLN A 5 12.58 9.87 -11.52
C GLN A 5 12.84 8.84 -10.41
N ILE A 6 11.94 8.78 -9.41
CA ILE A 6 11.90 7.74 -8.40
C ILE A 6 10.59 6.98 -8.59
N VAL A 7 10.68 5.66 -8.76
CA VAL A 7 9.52 4.77 -8.80
C VAL A 7 9.42 4.04 -7.47
N PHE A 8 8.38 4.32 -6.70
CA PHE A 8 8.13 3.65 -5.43
C PHE A 8 7.31 2.39 -5.64
N LEU A 9 7.84 1.26 -5.17
CA LEU A 9 7.12 -0.01 -5.08
C LEU A 9 6.66 -0.20 -3.64
N ASP A 10 5.35 -0.05 -3.39
CA ASP A 10 4.78 -0.34 -2.08
C ASP A 10 4.63 -1.85 -1.93
N THR A 11 5.19 -2.40 -0.86
CA THR A 11 5.14 -3.83 -0.57
C THR A 11 4.36 -4.09 0.71
N PRO A 12 3.60 -5.20 0.77
CA PRO A 12 3.05 -5.67 2.04
C PRO A 12 4.17 -5.88 3.05
N GLY A 13 3.91 -5.56 4.33
CA GLY A 13 4.90 -5.76 5.38
C GLY A 13 5.35 -7.23 5.48
N ILE A 14 6.65 -7.45 5.62
CA ILE A 14 7.24 -8.79 5.84
C ILE A 14 6.90 -9.22 7.27
N HIS A 15 5.98 -10.16 7.42
CA HIS A 15 5.57 -10.69 8.72
C HIS A 15 5.29 -12.19 8.62
N LYS A 16 5.20 -12.88 9.74
CA LYS A 16 4.87 -14.30 9.73
C LYS A 16 3.47 -14.52 9.17
N ALA A 17 3.40 -15.18 8.02
CA ALA A 17 2.14 -15.49 7.35
C ALA A 17 1.24 -16.37 8.23
N LYS A 18 -0.06 -16.04 8.26
CA LYS A 18 -1.08 -16.79 9.01
C LYS A 18 -2.10 -17.49 8.08
N ASN A 19 -2.07 -17.16 6.80
CA ASN A 19 -2.95 -17.67 5.76
C ASN A 19 -2.28 -17.53 4.39
N LYS A 20 -2.87 -18.08 3.34
CA LYS A 20 -2.32 -18.04 1.97
C LYS A 20 -2.14 -16.62 1.43
N LEU A 21 -3.05 -15.70 1.76
CA LEU A 21 -2.89 -14.30 1.38
C LEU A 21 -1.62 -13.70 2.03
N GLY A 22 -1.38 -14.01 3.31
CA GLY A 22 -0.16 -13.60 4.01
C GLY A 22 1.11 -14.20 3.39
N GLU A 23 1.09 -15.48 3.00
CA GLU A 23 2.20 -16.13 2.30
C GLU A 23 2.47 -15.45 0.94
N TYR A 24 1.42 -15.16 0.19
CA TYR A 24 1.53 -14.40 -1.06
C TYR A 24 2.18 -13.03 -0.83
N MET A 25 1.72 -12.27 0.17
CA MET A 25 2.25 -10.94 0.50
C MET A 25 3.74 -10.98 0.87
N VAL A 26 4.15 -11.96 1.68
CA VAL A 26 5.57 -12.14 2.06
C VAL A 26 6.42 -12.48 0.83
N ASN A 27 5.98 -13.42 0.00
CA ASN A 27 6.70 -13.80 -1.22
C ASN A 27 6.89 -12.63 -2.19
N VAL A 28 5.84 -11.79 -2.37
CA VAL A 28 5.94 -10.58 -3.19
C VAL A 28 6.98 -9.62 -2.62
N ALA A 29 6.94 -9.37 -1.31
CA ALA A 29 7.90 -8.47 -0.66
C ALA A 29 9.34 -8.99 -0.77
N GLU A 30 9.59 -10.27 -0.51
CA GLU A 30 10.92 -10.89 -0.62
C GLU A 30 11.46 -10.83 -2.06
N LYS A 31 10.60 -11.05 -3.06
CA LYS A 31 10.97 -10.94 -4.47
C LYS A 31 11.36 -9.51 -4.82
N THR A 32 10.56 -8.54 -4.40
CA THR A 32 10.80 -7.12 -4.64
C THR A 32 12.13 -6.64 -4.07
N LEU A 33 12.57 -7.15 -2.90
CA LEU A 33 13.87 -6.80 -2.30
C LEU A 33 15.06 -7.03 -3.23
N ASN A 34 14.97 -8.02 -4.14
CA ASN A 34 16.04 -8.36 -5.08
C ASN A 34 15.95 -7.62 -6.42
N GLU A 35 14.84 -6.95 -6.68
CA GLU A 35 14.56 -6.33 -7.98
C GLU A 35 14.65 -4.80 -7.95
N VAL A 36 14.83 -4.20 -6.78
CA VAL A 36 14.91 -2.74 -6.60
C VAL A 36 16.33 -2.25 -6.44
N ASP A 37 16.56 -0.98 -6.79
CA ASP A 37 17.88 -0.32 -6.66
C ASP A 37 18.16 0.11 -5.21
N VAL A 38 17.12 0.41 -4.42
CA VAL A 38 17.20 0.86 -3.03
C VAL A 38 16.02 0.32 -2.23
N VAL A 39 16.26 -0.16 -1.04
CA VAL A 39 15.22 -0.56 -0.09
C VAL A 39 15.04 0.53 0.96
N LEU A 40 13.80 0.96 1.17
CA LEU A 40 13.43 1.82 2.29
C LEU A 40 12.74 0.96 3.36
N TRP A 41 13.37 0.85 4.51
CA TRP A 41 12.73 0.19 5.66
C TRP A 41 12.21 1.23 6.64
N LEU A 42 10.89 1.31 6.78
CA LEU A 42 10.21 2.25 7.68
C LEU A 42 9.91 1.57 9.01
N VAL A 43 10.32 2.21 10.10
CA VAL A 43 10.06 1.77 11.47
C VAL A 43 9.53 2.93 12.32
N GLU A 44 8.86 2.60 13.42
CA GLU A 44 8.50 3.58 14.44
C GLU A 44 9.63 3.71 15.47
N PRO A 45 9.76 4.85 16.21
CA PRO A 45 10.82 5.06 17.16
C PRO A 45 10.64 4.14 18.39
N THR A 46 11.50 3.14 18.50
CA THR A 46 11.49 2.16 19.60
C THR A 46 12.90 1.71 19.96
N ASN A 47 13.14 1.41 21.22
CA ASN A 47 14.38 0.79 21.69
C ASN A 47 14.32 -0.74 21.69
N PHE A 48 13.19 -1.31 21.31
CA PHE A 48 12.97 -2.76 21.28
C PHE A 48 12.79 -3.24 19.85
N ILE A 49 13.65 -4.16 19.45
CA ILE A 49 13.57 -4.85 18.17
C ILE A 49 12.83 -6.17 18.39
N GLY A 50 11.58 -6.22 17.95
CA GLY A 50 10.72 -7.38 18.08
C GLY A 50 11.06 -8.51 17.13
N ALA A 51 10.41 -9.66 17.32
CA ALA A 51 10.62 -10.84 16.47
C ALA A 51 10.29 -10.59 14.97
N GLY A 52 9.31 -9.70 14.71
CA GLY A 52 8.96 -9.30 13.34
C GLY A 52 10.09 -8.52 12.67
N GLU A 53 10.66 -7.55 13.36
CA GLU A 53 11.79 -6.75 12.86
C GLU A 53 13.06 -7.59 12.71
N GLN A 54 13.32 -8.51 13.64
CA GLN A 54 14.42 -9.49 13.52
C GLN A 54 14.28 -10.34 12.26
N HIS A 55 13.06 -10.80 11.95
CA HIS A 55 12.80 -11.54 10.72
C HIS A 55 13.07 -10.68 9.48
N ILE A 56 12.67 -9.41 9.45
CA ILE A 56 12.99 -8.48 8.36
C ILE A 56 14.50 -8.33 8.21
N ILE A 57 15.24 -8.12 9.31
CA ILE A 57 16.70 -8.00 9.30
C ILE A 57 17.35 -9.24 8.68
N GLU A 58 16.86 -10.44 8.99
CA GLU A 58 17.35 -11.67 8.40
C GLU A 58 17.12 -11.76 6.89
N GLN A 59 16.02 -11.20 6.39
CA GLN A 59 15.78 -11.12 4.95
C GLN A 59 16.68 -10.06 4.30
N LEU A 60 16.83 -8.89 4.91
CA LEU A 60 17.71 -7.84 4.41
C LEU A 60 19.18 -8.28 4.32
N LYS A 61 19.64 -9.16 5.22
CA LYS A 61 21.00 -9.74 5.16
C LYS A 61 21.24 -10.65 3.96
N LYS A 62 20.19 -11.10 3.28
CA LYS A 62 20.29 -11.98 2.10
C LYS A 62 20.42 -11.23 0.78
N VAL A 63 20.16 -9.92 0.79
CA VAL A 63 20.20 -9.07 -0.39
C VAL A 63 21.41 -8.14 -0.35
N ASN A 64 21.90 -7.74 -1.53
CA ASN A 64 23.00 -6.79 -1.65
C ASN A 64 22.53 -5.35 -1.93
N THR A 65 21.22 -5.16 -2.02
CA THR A 65 20.60 -3.86 -2.27
C THR A 65 20.84 -2.93 -1.10
N PRO A 66 21.27 -1.67 -1.30
CA PRO A 66 21.44 -0.71 -0.23
C PRO A 66 20.11 -0.47 0.50
N VAL A 67 20.17 -0.51 1.83
CA VAL A 67 18.99 -0.34 2.70
C VAL A 67 19.11 1.00 3.44
N ILE A 68 18.14 1.87 3.27
CA ILE A 68 17.98 3.10 4.04
C ILE A 68 16.93 2.85 5.12
N LEU A 69 17.31 2.99 6.39
CA LEU A 69 16.39 2.93 7.51
C LEU A 69 15.73 4.30 7.72
N ILE A 70 14.41 4.34 7.75
CA ILE A 70 13.63 5.54 8.06
C ILE A 70 12.93 5.34 9.40
N ILE A 71 13.40 6.03 10.43
CA ILE A 71 12.72 6.06 11.74
C ILE A 71 11.66 7.15 11.66
N ASN A 72 10.42 6.74 11.30
CA ASN A 72 9.31 7.66 11.08
C ASN A 72 8.57 7.97 12.38
N LYS A 73 7.72 9.01 12.37
CA LYS A 73 6.92 9.50 13.51
C LYS A 73 7.78 10.03 14.67
N VAL A 74 8.95 10.60 14.39
CA VAL A 74 9.80 11.17 15.44
C VAL A 74 9.19 12.39 16.14
N ASP A 75 8.12 12.95 15.59
CA ASP A 75 7.30 13.99 16.22
C ASP A 75 6.48 13.49 17.42
N THR A 76 6.41 12.19 17.66
CA THR A 76 5.71 11.57 18.80
C THR A 76 6.61 11.31 19.99
N VAL A 77 7.92 11.55 19.88
CA VAL A 77 8.93 11.26 20.92
C VAL A 77 9.79 12.48 21.20
N GLU A 78 10.48 12.47 22.34
CA GLU A 78 11.45 13.50 22.73
C GLU A 78 12.69 13.42 21.82
N LYS A 79 13.22 14.59 21.41
CA LYS A 79 14.35 14.67 20.47
C LYS A 79 15.61 13.95 20.99
N GLU A 80 15.83 14.00 22.29
CA GLU A 80 16.98 13.38 22.96
C GLU A 80 16.99 11.85 22.81
N LYS A 81 15.81 11.23 22.72
CA LYS A 81 15.64 9.78 22.55
C LYS A 81 15.90 9.31 21.12
N VAL A 82 15.83 10.20 20.13
CA VAL A 82 16.04 9.83 18.72
C VAL A 82 17.42 9.21 18.50
N LEU A 83 18.46 9.72 19.18
CA LEU A 83 19.81 9.17 19.09
C LEU A 83 19.89 7.73 19.64
N GLU A 84 19.14 7.43 20.69
CA GLU A 84 19.07 6.07 21.26
C GLU A 84 18.45 5.09 20.29
N TYR A 85 17.41 5.51 19.55
CA TYR A 85 16.79 4.68 18.53
C TYR A 85 17.75 4.41 17.37
N ILE A 86 18.44 5.43 16.87
CA ILE A 86 19.48 5.28 15.85
C ILE A 86 20.54 4.28 16.33
N ASP A 87 21.02 4.41 17.57
CA ASP A 87 22.04 3.54 18.15
C ASP A 87 21.56 2.08 18.30
N THR A 88 20.27 1.89 18.56
CA THR A 88 19.66 0.57 18.63
C THR A 88 19.69 -0.14 17.28
N TYR A 89 19.26 0.54 16.22
CA TYR A 89 19.16 -0.07 14.90
C TYR A 89 20.53 -0.27 14.23
N ARG A 90 21.49 0.65 14.37
CA ARG A 90 22.84 0.53 13.78
C ARG A 90 23.62 -0.69 14.28
N LYS A 91 23.26 -1.25 15.44
CA LYS A 91 23.91 -2.44 16.01
C LYS A 91 23.47 -3.75 15.38
N VAL A 92 22.32 -3.77 14.69
CA VAL A 92 21.71 -5.01 14.18
C VAL A 92 21.86 -5.20 12.69
N TYR A 93 22.10 -4.12 11.95
CA TYR A 93 22.31 -4.14 10.51
C TYR A 93 23.14 -2.95 10.05
N ASP A 94 23.95 -3.14 9.01
CA ASP A 94 24.78 -2.07 8.38
C ASP A 94 23.93 -1.34 7.34
N PHE A 95 23.16 -0.36 7.78
CA PHE A 95 22.34 0.46 6.91
C PHE A 95 23.18 1.42 6.08
N ALA A 96 22.84 1.59 4.81
CA ALA A 96 23.43 2.61 3.96
C ALA A 96 23.25 4.02 4.53
N GLU A 97 22.09 4.33 5.08
CA GLU A 97 21.78 5.54 5.85
C GLU A 97 20.68 5.25 6.89
N ILE A 98 20.64 6.04 7.97
CA ILE A 98 19.57 6.04 8.97
C ILE A 98 19.03 7.46 9.10
N ILE A 99 17.75 7.66 8.76
CA ILE A 99 17.14 8.99 8.68
C ILE A 99 15.95 9.06 9.63
N PRO A 100 16.04 9.81 10.73
CA PRO A 100 14.89 10.10 11.58
C PRO A 100 13.97 11.09 10.86
N THR A 101 12.68 10.75 10.71
CA THR A 101 11.74 11.46 9.86
C THR A 101 10.38 11.61 10.54
N SER A 102 9.68 12.71 10.28
CA SER A 102 8.24 12.80 10.47
C SER A 102 7.57 13.08 9.13
N ALA A 103 7.05 12.05 8.49
CA ALA A 103 6.33 12.21 7.23
C ALA A 103 5.09 13.11 7.38
N LEU A 104 4.40 13.03 8.54
CA LEU A 104 3.24 13.86 8.85
C LEU A 104 3.59 15.36 8.91
N ARG A 105 4.77 15.70 9.41
CA ARG A 105 5.24 17.10 9.57
C ARG A 105 6.14 17.57 8.43
N GLY A 106 6.47 16.70 7.48
CA GLY A 106 7.45 16.98 6.43
C GLY A 106 8.89 17.12 6.93
N GLN A 107 9.19 16.69 8.18
CA GLN A 107 10.52 16.81 8.74
C GLN A 107 11.44 15.76 8.13
N ASN A 108 12.61 16.19 7.60
CA ASN A 108 13.65 15.38 6.96
C ASN A 108 13.16 14.55 5.75
N THR A 109 12.02 14.90 5.15
CA THR A 109 11.52 14.22 3.94
C THR A 109 12.41 14.51 2.73
N ASP A 110 12.95 15.72 2.61
CA ASP A 110 13.88 16.07 1.54
C ASP A 110 15.22 15.32 1.68
N ASP A 111 15.67 15.06 2.90
CA ASP A 111 16.86 14.26 3.15
C ASP A 111 16.67 12.82 2.71
N VAL A 112 15.46 12.25 2.94
CA VAL A 112 15.11 10.91 2.42
C VAL A 112 15.21 10.89 0.89
N ILE A 113 14.60 11.85 0.21
CA ILE A 113 14.64 11.95 -1.26
C ILE A 113 16.08 12.12 -1.77
N ASN A 114 16.85 12.99 -1.15
CA ASN A 114 18.26 13.21 -1.52
C ASN A 114 19.11 11.95 -1.30
N SER A 115 18.86 11.21 -0.22
CA SER A 115 19.54 9.95 0.07
C SER A 115 19.20 8.87 -0.96
N ILE A 116 17.94 8.74 -1.35
CA ILE A 116 17.55 7.79 -2.41
C ILE A 116 18.35 8.07 -3.69
N PHE A 117 18.45 9.33 -4.14
CA PHE A 117 19.18 9.68 -5.35
C PHE A 117 20.68 9.35 -5.31
N LYS A 118 21.30 9.19 -4.14
CA LYS A 118 22.72 8.78 -4.03
C LYS A 118 22.94 7.33 -4.48
N TYR A 119 21.91 6.49 -4.34
CA TYR A 119 21.98 5.05 -4.58
C TYR A 119 21.30 4.62 -5.87
N LEU A 120 20.51 5.50 -6.49
CA LEU A 120 19.87 5.19 -7.77
C LEU A 120 20.89 5.22 -8.92
N PRO A 121 20.83 4.24 -9.83
CA PRO A 121 21.68 4.25 -11.02
C PRO A 121 21.24 5.34 -12.03
N TYR A 122 22.17 5.77 -12.86
CA TYR A 122 21.83 6.57 -14.04
C TYR A 122 21.14 5.68 -15.08
N GLY A 123 20.03 6.13 -15.62
CA GLY A 123 19.26 5.38 -16.60
C GLY A 123 18.23 6.22 -17.33
N PRO A 124 17.52 5.64 -18.31
CA PRO A 124 16.42 6.31 -18.99
C PRO A 124 15.25 6.50 -18.03
N GLN A 125 14.39 7.45 -18.36
CA GLN A 125 13.10 7.62 -17.69
C GLN A 125 12.18 6.44 -18.04
N PHE A 126 11.58 5.79 -17.05
CA PHE A 126 10.71 4.63 -17.25
C PHE A 126 9.25 5.01 -17.51
N TYR A 127 8.80 6.14 -16.97
CA TYR A 127 7.42 6.62 -17.06
C TYR A 127 7.41 8.06 -17.54
N ASP A 128 6.37 8.44 -18.29
CA ASP A 128 6.14 9.81 -18.67
C ASP A 128 5.95 10.71 -17.44
N GLU A 129 6.29 12.00 -17.54
CA GLU A 129 6.24 12.95 -16.41
C GLU A 129 4.85 13.06 -15.77
N ASP A 130 3.80 12.86 -16.55
CA ASP A 130 2.40 12.93 -16.09
C ASP A 130 1.89 11.61 -15.50
N THR A 131 2.69 10.54 -15.56
CA THR A 131 2.30 9.22 -15.00
C THR A 131 2.46 9.20 -13.49
N ILE A 132 1.35 9.15 -12.77
CA ILE A 132 1.33 9.08 -11.30
C ILE A 132 1.45 7.63 -10.81
N THR A 133 0.82 6.68 -11.53
CA THR A 133 0.79 5.26 -11.19
C THR A 133 0.53 4.43 -12.44
N ASP A 134 1.03 3.20 -12.46
CA ASP A 134 0.74 2.19 -13.49
C ASP A 134 -0.53 1.38 -13.21
N GLN A 135 -1.14 1.59 -12.04
CA GLN A 135 -2.32 0.84 -11.62
C GLN A 135 -3.55 1.22 -12.47
N PRO A 136 -4.32 0.23 -12.94
CA PRO A 136 -5.59 0.51 -13.64
C PRO A 136 -6.55 1.31 -12.75
N GLU A 137 -7.25 2.28 -13.31
CA GLU A 137 -8.27 3.10 -12.60
C GLU A 137 -9.24 2.23 -11.76
N ARG A 138 -9.58 1.07 -12.28
CA ARG A 138 -10.44 0.09 -11.61
C ARG A 138 -9.84 -0.42 -10.29
N ALA A 139 -8.53 -0.66 -10.25
CA ALA A 139 -7.83 -1.10 -9.04
C ALA A 139 -7.77 0.02 -8.02
N ILE A 140 -7.47 1.23 -8.46
CA ILE A 140 -7.44 2.42 -7.59
C ILE A 140 -8.81 2.68 -6.97
N CYS A 141 -9.89 2.58 -7.77
CA CYS A 141 -11.25 2.73 -7.26
C CYS A 141 -11.62 1.66 -6.21
N ALA A 142 -11.16 0.43 -6.40
CA ALA A 142 -11.36 -0.64 -5.42
C ALA A 142 -10.64 -0.32 -4.10
N GLU A 143 -9.40 0.16 -4.17
CA GLU A 143 -8.62 0.58 -2.99
C GLU A 143 -9.25 1.79 -2.28
N ILE A 144 -9.74 2.78 -3.00
CA ILE A 144 -10.49 3.90 -2.39
C ILE A 144 -11.69 3.39 -1.58
N ILE A 145 -12.49 2.47 -2.15
CA ILE A 145 -13.61 1.88 -1.42
C ILE A 145 -13.12 1.12 -0.18
N ARG A 146 -12.05 0.34 -0.31
CA ARG A 146 -11.47 -0.44 0.79
C ARG A 146 -10.96 0.47 1.90
N GLU A 147 -10.24 1.52 1.57
CA GLU A 147 -9.75 2.53 2.52
C GLU A 147 -10.92 3.18 3.29
N LYS A 148 -11.95 3.66 2.58
CA LYS A 148 -13.11 4.30 3.24
C LYS A 148 -13.90 3.32 4.11
N ALA A 149 -13.94 2.04 3.72
CA ALA A 149 -14.52 0.99 4.55
C ALA A 149 -13.70 0.77 5.83
N LEU A 150 -12.38 0.63 5.72
CA LEU A 150 -11.50 0.46 6.89
C LEU A 150 -11.59 1.64 7.85
N HIS A 151 -11.51 2.87 7.35
CA HIS A 151 -11.67 4.08 8.17
C HIS A 151 -13.04 4.19 8.85
N ALA A 152 -14.11 3.73 8.22
CA ALA A 152 -15.46 3.81 8.77
C ALA A 152 -15.74 2.71 9.80
N LEU A 153 -15.07 1.57 9.69
CA LEU A 153 -15.29 0.38 10.53
C LEU A 153 -14.37 0.35 11.77
N ASN A 154 -13.38 1.25 11.84
CA ASN A 154 -12.35 1.25 12.87
C ASN A 154 -11.77 -0.16 13.08
N ASP A 155 -11.59 -0.58 14.34
CA ASP A 155 -11.01 -1.89 14.67
C ASP A 155 -12.02 -3.07 14.63
N GLU A 156 -13.29 -2.83 14.31
CA GLU A 156 -14.32 -3.87 14.37
C GLU A 156 -14.21 -4.93 13.26
N VAL A 157 -13.67 -4.55 12.08
CA VAL A 157 -13.44 -5.48 10.93
C VAL A 157 -12.11 -5.15 10.22
N PRO A 158 -10.98 -5.14 10.91
CA PRO A 158 -9.80 -4.39 10.44
C PRO A 158 -9.09 -4.97 9.21
N HIS A 159 -9.08 -6.27 8.99
CA HIS A 159 -8.22 -6.87 7.95
C HIS A 159 -8.90 -7.97 7.13
N GLY A 160 -10.19 -8.14 7.27
CA GLY A 160 -10.93 -9.25 6.64
C GLY A 160 -11.81 -8.83 5.46
N ILE A 161 -11.55 -7.67 4.83
CA ILE A 161 -12.32 -7.22 3.68
C ILE A 161 -11.47 -7.13 2.42
N ALA A 162 -12.09 -7.50 1.30
CA ALA A 162 -11.60 -7.20 -0.04
C ALA A 162 -12.67 -6.45 -0.82
N VAL A 163 -12.28 -5.75 -1.87
CA VAL A 163 -13.22 -5.02 -2.73
C VAL A 163 -12.99 -5.45 -4.18
N GLY A 164 -14.06 -5.82 -4.84
CA GLY A 164 -14.06 -6.11 -6.27
C GLY A 164 -14.96 -5.13 -7.02
N ILE A 165 -14.48 -4.62 -8.15
CA ILE A 165 -15.32 -3.83 -9.06
C ILE A 165 -15.99 -4.81 -10.04
N ASP A 166 -17.28 -5.03 -9.90
CA ASP A 166 -18.04 -5.97 -10.76
C ASP A 166 -18.27 -5.35 -12.15
N ARG A 167 -18.54 -4.05 -12.19
CA ARG A 167 -18.80 -3.31 -13.41
C ARG A 167 -18.29 -1.89 -13.32
N MET A 168 -17.68 -1.39 -14.40
CA MET A 168 -17.28 0.00 -14.57
C MET A 168 -17.52 0.39 -16.03
N LYS A 169 -18.42 1.33 -16.29
CA LYS A 169 -18.77 1.81 -17.64
C LYS A 169 -18.98 3.31 -17.66
N THR A 170 -18.32 3.99 -18.57
CA THR A 170 -18.52 5.41 -18.82
C THR A 170 -19.67 5.61 -19.79
N ARG A 171 -20.58 6.52 -19.46
CA ARG A 171 -21.64 6.99 -20.36
C ARG A 171 -21.57 8.50 -20.51
N LYS A 172 -21.81 8.99 -21.72
CA LYS A 172 -21.90 10.41 -22.01
C LYS A 172 -23.29 10.92 -21.67
N THR A 173 -23.35 12.10 -21.07
CA THR A 173 -24.62 12.83 -20.80
C THR A 173 -24.52 14.24 -21.36
N LYS A 174 -25.65 14.98 -21.36
CA LYS A 174 -25.68 16.38 -21.81
C LYS A 174 -24.77 17.30 -20.95
N SER A 175 -24.49 16.91 -19.70
CA SER A 175 -23.70 17.64 -18.72
C SER A 175 -22.29 17.09 -18.49
N GLY A 176 -21.79 16.19 -19.33
CA GLY A 176 -20.48 15.58 -19.21
C GLY A 176 -20.51 14.05 -19.15
N SER A 177 -19.42 13.45 -18.71
CA SER A 177 -19.31 12.00 -18.54
C SER A 177 -19.72 11.55 -17.15
N ILE A 178 -20.34 10.39 -17.05
CA ILE A 178 -20.66 9.71 -15.77
C ILE A 178 -20.15 8.29 -15.85
N ILE A 179 -19.48 7.85 -14.79
CA ILE A 179 -19.07 6.45 -14.64
C ILE A 179 -20.09 5.73 -13.77
N ASP A 180 -20.78 4.74 -14.37
CA ASP A 180 -21.62 3.79 -13.63
C ASP A 180 -20.74 2.66 -13.11
N MET A 181 -20.66 2.52 -11.77
CA MET A 181 -19.81 1.56 -11.09
C MET A 181 -20.60 0.70 -10.11
N ASP A 182 -20.49 -0.61 -10.27
CA ASP A 182 -21.00 -1.59 -9.32
C ASP A 182 -19.79 -2.26 -8.64
N ALA A 183 -19.76 -2.25 -7.31
CA ALA A 183 -18.66 -2.82 -6.53
C ALA A 183 -19.18 -3.67 -5.37
N THR A 184 -18.42 -4.71 -5.01
CA THR A 184 -18.75 -5.61 -3.91
C THR A 184 -17.66 -5.58 -2.86
N ILE A 185 -18.03 -5.27 -1.62
CA ILE A 185 -17.19 -5.45 -0.43
C ILE A 185 -17.40 -6.91 0.02
N VAL A 186 -16.31 -7.66 0.10
CA VAL A 186 -16.31 -9.05 0.55
C VAL A 186 -15.76 -9.12 1.98
N CYS A 187 -16.43 -9.86 2.84
CA CYS A 187 -16.03 -10.15 4.21
C CYS A 187 -16.13 -11.65 4.50
N GLU A 188 -15.54 -12.13 5.60
CA GLU A 188 -15.48 -13.56 5.91
C GLU A 188 -16.69 -14.07 6.70
N ARG A 189 -17.38 -13.20 7.48
CA ARG A 189 -18.43 -13.60 8.43
C ARG A 189 -19.69 -12.77 8.24
N ASP A 190 -20.84 -13.36 8.56
CA ASP A 190 -22.12 -12.66 8.54
C ASP A 190 -22.19 -11.52 9.56
N SER A 191 -21.53 -11.67 10.73
CA SER A 191 -21.40 -10.59 11.71
C SER A 191 -20.68 -9.37 11.10
N HIS A 192 -19.61 -9.57 10.34
CA HIS A 192 -18.90 -8.50 9.64
C HIS A 192 -19.78 -7.82 8.58
N LYS A 193 -20.59 -8.62 7.85
CA LYS A 193 -21.56 -8.09 6.89
C LYS A 193 -22.55 -7.15 7.56
N GLY A 194 -23.08 -7.53 8.73
CA GLY A 194 -23.99 -6.69 9.51
C GLY A 194 -23.36 -5.35 9.90
N ILE A 195 -22.11 -5.37 10.37
CA ILE A 195 -21.34 -4.17 10.74
C ILE A 195 -21.10 -3.27 9.53
N ILE A 196 -20.66 -3.83 8.40
CA ILE A 196 -20.38 -3.08 7.16
C ILE A 196 -21.65 -2.43 6.59
N ILE A 197 -22.79 -3.08 6.67
CA ILE A 197 -24.07 -2.51 6.23
C ILE A 197 -24.53 -1.45 7.24
N GLY A 198 -24.42 -1.72 8.53
CA GLY A 198 -24.89 -0.85 9.60
C GLY A 198 -26.42 -0.78 9.71
N LYS A 199 -26.93 -0.08 10.72
CA LYS A 199 -28.36 0.08 10.95
C LYS A 199 -29.02 0.75 9.74
N GLN A 200 -29.98 0.08 9.13
CA GLN A 200 -30.69 0.53 7.92
C GLN A 200 -29.76 0.94 6.75
N GLY A 201 -28.60 0.33 6.64
CA GLY A 201 -27.64 0.63 5.57
C GLY A 201 -26.82 1.91 5.76
N SER A 202 -26.87 2.51 6.95
CA SER A 202 -26.22 3.82 7.21
C SER A 202 -24.71 3.79 7.04
N MET A 203 -24.05 2.71 7.49
CA MET A 203 -22.60 2.56 7.37
C MET A 203 -22.17 2.38 5.91
N LEU A 204 -22.85 1.50 5.17
CA LEU A 204 -22.58 1.29 3.75
C LEU A 204 -22.80 2.55 2.92
N LYS A 205 -23.84 3.34 3.25
CA LYS A 205 -24.10 4.64 2.64
C LYS A 205 -22.98 5.64 2.92
N LYS A 206 -22.46 5.70 4.15
CA LYS A 206 -21.33 6.56 4.54
C LYS A 206 -20.07 6.19 3.75
N ILE A 207 -19.73 4.89 3.70
CA ILE A 207 -18.60 4.38 2.91
C ILE A 207 -18.73 4.77 1.45
N GLY A 208 -19.88 4.48 0.84
CA GLY A 208 -20.13 4.78 -0.57
C GLY A 208 -20.10 6.28 -0.90
N THR A 209 -20.61 7.12 -0.02
CA THR A 209 -20.57 8.57 -0.21
C THR A 209 -19.13 9.09 -0.19
N ASN A 210 -18.34 8.70 0.80
CA ASN A 210 -16.94 9.15 0.92
C ASN A 210 -16.08 8.64 -0.24
N ALA A 211 -16.24 7.35 -0.60
CA ALA A 211 -15.54 6.77 -1.73
C ALA A 211 -15.89 7.48 -3.06
N ARG A 212 -17.17 7.76 -3.29
CA ARG A 212 -17.62 8.46 -4.49
C ARG A 212 -16.98 9.85 -4.61
N TYR A 213 -16.94 10.65 -3.55
CA TYR A 213 -16.33 11.98 -3.58
C TYR A 213 -14.86 11.93 -3.98
N GLU A 214 -14.11 10.95 -3.47
CA GLU A 214 -12.71 10.82 -3.80
C GLU A 214 -12.47 10.32 -5.22
N MET A 215 -13.28 9.36 -5.68
CA MET A 215 -13.25 8.90 -7.07
C MET A 215 -13.62 10.00 -8.05
N GLU A 216 -14.66 10.83 -7.76
CA GLU A 216 -15.04 11.96 -8.61
C GLU A 216 -13.90 12.98 -8.76
N ARG A 217 -13.11 13.19 -7.69
CA ARG A 217 -11.95 14.07 -7.73
C ARG A 217 -10.79 13.46 -8.52
N LEU A 218 -10.57 12.14 -8.39
CA LEU A 218 -9.49 11.44 -9.09
C LEU A 218 -9.77 11.34 -10.59
N LEU A 219 -11.01 10.98 -10.96
CA LEU A 219 -11.40 10.67 -12.33
C LEU A 219 -11.91 11.91 -13.10
N ASP A 220 -11.96 13.07 -12.45
CA ASP A 220 -12.50 14.33 -12.99
C ASP A 220 -13.88 14.17 -13.69
N CYS A 221 -14.71 13.30 -13.14
CA CYS A 221 -16.06 13.04 -13.67
C CYS A 221 -17.03 12.56 -12.58
N LYS A 222 -18.33 12.60 -12.87
CA LYS A 222 -19.35 12.10 -11.93
C LYS A 222 -19.32 10.58 -11.85
N VAL A 223 -19.52 10.06 -10.63
CA VAL A 223 -19.56 8.62 -10.35
C VAL A 223 -20.91 8.22 -9.76
N ASN A 224 -21.57 7.27 -10.39
CA ASN A 224 -22.77 6.61 -9.87
C ASN A 224 -22.35 5.25 -9.28
N LEU A 225 -22.03 5.24 -7.98
CA LEU A 225 -21.52 4.09 -7.26
C LEU A 225 -22.66 3.29 -6.61
N LYS A 226 -22.72 1.99 -6.89
CA LYS A 226 -23.55 1.02 -6.18
C LYS A 226 -22.66 0.05 -5.44
N LEU A 227 -22.88 -0.10 -4.12
CA LEU A 227 -22.12 -0.98 -3.26
C LEU A 227 -22.96 -2.17 -2.78
N TRP A 228 -22.35 -3.34 -2.81
CA TRP A 228 -22.89 -4.60 -2.30
C TRP A 228 -21.96 -5.16 -1.22
N VAL A 229 -22.50 -5.97 -0.31
CA VAL A 229 -21.71 -6.69 0.69
C VAL A 229 -22.02 -8.18 0.56
N LYS A 230 -20.96 -8.98 0.33
CA LYS A 230 -21.05 -10.44 0.22
C LYS A 230 -20.16 -11.12 1.26
N VAL A 231 -20.64 -12.22 1.84
CA VAL A 231 -19.84 -13.09 2.68
C VAL A 231 -19.19 -14.17 1.81
N LYS A 232 -17.88 -14.29 1.93
CA LYS A 232 -17.06 -15.35 1.35
C LYS A 232 -16.17 -15.92 2.44
N LYS A 233 -16.59 -17.04 3.02
CA LYS A 233 -15.81 -17.73 4.07
C LYS A 233 -14.44 -18.09 3.53
N ASP A 234 -13.45 -17.92 4.37
CA ASP A 234 -12.05 -18.30 4.11
C ASP A 234 -11.47 -17.78 2.77
N TRP A 235 -11.95 -16.60 2.30
CA TRP A 235 -11.49 -16.03 1.03
C TRP A 235 -9.98 -15.79 0.99
N ARG A 236 -9.36 -15.55 2.17
CA ARG A 236 -7.91 -15.36 2.32
C ARG A 236 -7.09 -16.63 2.15
N ASP A 237 -7.75 -17.79 2.14
CA ASP A 237 -7.15 -19.10 1.91
C ASP A 237 -7.49 -19.68 0.52
N SER A 238 -8.19 -18.91 -0.31
CA SER A 238 -8.59 -19.30 -1.66
C SER A 238 -7.75 -18.58 -2.73
N ASP A 239 -6.84 -19.30 -3.39
CA ASP A 239 -6.00 -18.76 -4.47
C ASP A 239 -6.83 -18.13 -5.60
N PHE A 240 -8.01 -18.71 -5.90
CA PHE A 240 -8.92 -18.17 -6.89
C PHE A 240 -9.50 -16.82 -6.48
N LEU A 241 -9.94 -16.68 -5.23
CA LEU A 241 -10.52 -15.42 -4.73
C LEU A 241 -9.45 -14.35 -4.55
N ILE A 242 -8.28 -14.72 -4.04
CA ILE A 242 -7.11 -13.84 -3.92
C ILE A 242 -6.78 -13.23 -5.28
N LYS A 243 -6.65 -14.04 -6.33
CA LYS A 243 -6.39 -13.56 -7.69
C LYS A 243 -7.52 -12.68 -8.24
N ASN A 244 -8.78 -13.01 -7.97
CA ASN A 244 -9.93 -12.23 -8.45
C ASN A 244 -10.08 -10.86 -7.77
N PHE A 245 -9.58 -10.72 -6.54
CA PHE A 245 -9.58 -9.44 -5.82
C PHE A 245 -8.35 -8.56 -6.13
N GLY A 246 -7.56 -8.92 -7.14
CA GLY A 246 -6.43 -8.11 -7.59
C GLY A 246 -5.11 -8.44 -6.94
N TYR A 247 -5.08 -9.36 -5.98
CA TYR A 247 -3.84 -9.95 -5.45
C TYR A 247 -3.31 -10.99 -6.46
N LYS A 248 -3.00 -10.53 -7.66
CA LYS A 248 -2.24 -11.33 -8.63
C LYS A 248 -0.78 -11.17 -8.27
N ASP A 249 0.04 -12.18 -8.62
CA ASP A 249 1.46 -11.91 -8.77
C ASP A 249 1.54 -10.63 -9.60
N CYS A 250 1.99 -9.55 -9.00
CA CYS A 250 2.60 -8.47 -9.76
C CYS A 250 3.82 -9.15 -10.41
N LEU A 251 3.55 -9.93 -11.45
CA LEU A 251 4.49 -10.10 -12.50
C LEU A 251 4.66 -8.67 -12.99
N LEU A 252 5.65 -8.05 -12.42
CA LEU A 252 6.33 -6.93 -13.03
C LEU A 252 6.21 -7.17 -14.53
N TYR A 253 5.66 -6.23 -15.21
CA TYR A 253 5.92 -6.12 -16.62
C TYR A 253 7.43 -6.28 -16.74
N THR A 254 7.85 -7.49 -17.03
CA THR A 254 9.15 -7.73 -17.60
C THR A 254 9.06 -7.19 -19.03
N SER A 255 9.05 -5.88 -19.13
CA SER A 255 9.70 -5.27 -20.27
C SER A 255 11.09 -5.90 -20.29
N PRO A 256 11.51 -6.52 -21.41
CA PRO A 256 12.87 -7.03 -21.50
C PRO A 256 13.78 -5.91 -21.03
N SER A 257 14.55 -6.21 -20.00
CA SER A 257 15.57 -5.29 -19.49
C SER A 257 16.41 -4.83 -20.69
N PRO A 258 16.68 -3.54 -20.87
CA PRO A 258 17.60 -3.09 -21.89
C PRO A 258 19.05 -3.57 -21.68
N ARG A 259 19.27 -4.51 -20.79
CA ARG A 259 20.58 -5.06 -20.41
C ARG A 259 20.86 -6.46 -20.97
N ASP A 260 19.99 -7.00 -21.85
CA ASP A 260 20.28 -8.22 -22.61
C ASP A 260 20.69 -7.89 -24.05
#